data_a0575face153990001a625b1cdb0c94b
#
_entry.id   a0575face153990001a625b1cdb0c94b
#
_cell.length_a   1.000
_cell.length_b   1.000
_cell.length_c   1.000
_cell.angle_alpha   90.00
_cell.angle_beta   90.00
_cell.angle_gamma   90.00
#
_symmetry.space_group_name_H-M   'P 1'
#
loop_
_entity.id
_entity.type
_entity.pdbx_description
1 polymer ?
#
loop_
_entity_poly.entity_id
_entity_poly.type
_entity_poly.pdbx_seq_one_letter_code
_entity_poly.pdbx_strand_id
1 'polypeptide(L)'
;MTREAARFENYVAVELKIWTDLWTDAGTGEFELYYIRDRDGRETDFLITQDAVPWLLVEAKLSSSKIDYHHKKNRTVLSNIPFIQVLQENNVAEKHENGIYQMSASRFFA
;
A
#
# COMPACT_ATOMS: atom_id res chain seq x y z
N MET A 1 1.95 16.85 6.45
CA MET A 1 1.86 16.31 5.08
C MET A 1 1.65 17.46 4.11
N THR A 2 2.38 17.47 2.99
CA THR A 2 2.19 18.47 1.93
C THR A 2 0.88 18.22 1.18
N ARG A 3 0.39 19.25 0.46
CA ARG A 3 -0.79 19.10 -0.39
C ARG A 3 -0.54 18.05 -1.48
N GLU A 4 0.66 18.05 -2.08
CA GLU A 4 1.02 17.08 -3.12
C GLU A 4 1.01 15.65 -2.58
N ALA A 5 1.58 15.43 -1.39
CA ALA A 5 1.59 14.11 -0.77
C ALA A 5 0.18 13.62 -0.44
N ALA A 6 -0.68 14.53 0.06
CA ALA A 6 -2.08 14.20 0.35
C ALA A 6 -2.85 13.83 -0.93
N ARG A 7 -2.61 14.55 -2.02
CA ARG A 7 -3.25 14.24 -3.31
C ARG A 7 -2.80 12.89 -3.83
N PHE A 8 -1.53 12.58 -3.72
CA PHE A 8 -1.00 11.30 -4.18
C PHE A 8 -1.55 10.15 -3.34
N GLU A 9 -1.58 10.32 -2.01
CA GLU A 9 -2.18 9.31 -1.12
C GLU A 9 -3.64 9.05 -1.49
N ASN A 10 -4.40 10.11 -1.76
CA ASN A 10 -5.79 9.98 -2.17
C ASN A 10 -5.93 9.27 -3.52
N TYR A 11 -5.04 9.58 -4.47
CA TYR A 11 -5.00 8.88 -5.75
C TYR A 11 -4.78 7.38 -5.57
N VAL A 12 -3.81 7.01 -4.74
CA VAL A 12 -3.52 5.59 -4.44
C VAL A 12 -4.73 4.92 -3.79
N ALA A 13 -5.39 5.60 -2.84
CA ALA A 13 -6.58 5.08 -2.18
C ALA A 13 -7.70 4.78 -3.19
N VAL A 14 -7.96 5.70 -4.11
CA VAL A 14 -8.98 5.53 -5.14
C VAL A 14 -8.64 4.36 -6.06
N GLU A 15 -7.38 4.27 -6.52
CA GLU A 15 -6.94 3.18 -7.38
C GLU A 15 -7.06 1.82 -6.66
N LEU A 16 -6.64 1.73 -5.41
CA LEU A 16 -6.74 0.49 -4.64
C LEU A 16 -8.20 0.08 -4.47
N LYS A 17 -9.10 1.02 -4.26
CA LYS A 17 -10.54 0.73 -4.13
C LYS A 17 -11.10 0.18 -5.44
N ILE A 18 -10.72 0.78 -6.56
CA ILE A 18 -11.14 0.31 -7.88
C ILE A 18 -10.66 -1.13 -8.12
N TRP A 19 -9.39 -1.40 -7.84
CA TRP A 19 -8.81 -2.73 -8.06
C TRP A 19 -9.42 -3.79 -7.14
N THR A 20 -9.62 -3.49 -5.86
CA THR A 20 -10.25 -4.44 -4.93
C THR A 20 -11.67 -4.76 -5.34
N ASP A 21 -12.43 -3.78 -5.82
CA ASP A 21 -13.79 -4.01 -6.32
C ASP A 21 -13.78 -4.86 -7.59
N LEU A 22 -12.85 -4.58 -8.52
CA LEU A 22 -12.70 -5.36 -9.75
C LEU A 22 -12.35 -6.82 -9.46
N TRP A 23 -11.40 -7.06 -8.57
CA TRP A 23 -11.00 -8.45 -8.22
C TRP A 23 -12.13 -9.20 -7.55
N THR A 24 -12.90 -8.53 -6.71
CA THR A 24 -14.08 -9.13 -6.05
C THR A 24 -15.13 -9.49 -7.10
N ASP A 25 -15.42 -8.58 -8.01
CA ASP A 25 -16.41 -8.81 -9.07
C ASP A 25 -15.97 -9.90 -10.04
N ALA A 26 -14.65 -10.04 -10.25
CA ALA A 26 -14.10 -11.09 -11.11
C ALA A 26 -14.14 -12.48 -10.48
N GLY A 27 -14.51 -12.59 -9.21
CA GLY A 27 -14.67 -13.87 -8.54
C GLY A 27 -13.38 -14.49 -7.99
N THR A 28 -12.30 -13.73 -7.89
CA THR A 28 -11.02 -14.23 -7.36
C THR A 28 -10.97 -14.23 -5.83
N GLY A 29 -12.00 -13.73 -5.16
CA GLY A 29 -12.12 -13.64 -3.72
C GLY A 29 -12.83 -12.36 -3.33
N GLU A 30 -13.10 -12.19 -2.04
CA GLU A 30 -13.62 -10.92 -1.52
C GLU A 30 -12.46 -10.07 -1.03
N PHE A 31 -12.19 -8.99 -1.74
CA PHE A 31 -11.12 -8.06 -1.40
C PHE A 31 -11.71 -6.82 -0.75
N GLU A 32 -11.12 -6.40 0.37
CA GLU A 32 -11.53 -5.19 1.07
C GLU A 32 -10.32 -4.33 1.36
N LEU A 33 -10.54 -3.02 1.37
CA LEU A 33 -9.52 -2.02 1.63
C LEU A 33 -9.76 -1.40 3.00
N TYR A 34 -8.72 -1.39 3.83
CA TYR A 34 -8.72 -0.76 5.15
C TYR A 34 -7.59 0.24 5.26
N TYR A 35 -7.71 1.15 6.23
CA TYR A 35 -6.71 2.16 6.52
C TYR A 35 -6.17 1.91 7.91
N ILE A 36 -4.83 1.90 8.02
CA ILE A 36 -4.14 1.81 9.32
C ILE A 36 -3.40 3.12 9.51
N ARG A 37 -3.81 3.90 10.51
CA ARG A 37 -3.18 5.17 10.83
C ARG A 37 -2.43 5.05 12.15
N ASP A 38 -1.30 5.78 12.25
CA ASP A 38 -0.62 5.89 13.53
C ASP A 38 -1.45 6.74 14.50
N ARG A 39 -1.04 6.75 15.78
CA ARG A 39 -1.77 7.46 16.83
C ARG A 39 -1.91 8.95 16.54
N ASP A 40 -0.93 9.55 15.88
CA ASP A 40 -0.90 10.97 15.56
C ASP A 40 -1.53 11.28 14.20
N GLY A 41 -1.94 10.28 13.44
CA GLY A 41 -2.52 10.44 12.11
C GLY A 41 -1.55 10.93 11.06
N ARG A 42 -0.24 10.86 11.31
CA ARG A 42 0.78 11.36 10.37
C ARG A 42 1.11 10.38 9.25
N GLU A 43 0.91 9.10 9.52
CA GLU A 43 1.22 8.04 8.56
C GLU A 43 -0.02 7.19 8.36
N THR A 44 -0.25 6.79 7.12
CA THR A 44 -1.35 5.90 6.77
C THR A 44 -0.82 4.75 5.94
N ASP A 45 -1.08 3.53 6.38
CA ASP A 45 -0.90 2.35 5.56
C ASP A 45 -2.27 1.90 5.06
N PHE A 46 -2.29 1.40 3.83
CA PHE A 46 -3.46 0.73 3.30
C PHE A 46 -3.31 -0.77 3.50
N LEU A 47 -4.33 -1.40 4.03
CA LEU A 47 -4.36 -2.85 4.18
C LEU A 47 -5.40 -3.42 3.23
N ILE A 48 -5.00 -4.37 2.40
CA ILE A 48 -5.93 -5.13 1.57
C ILE A 48 -6.07 -6.52 2.19
N THR A 49 -7.31 -6.95 2.39
CA THR A 49 -7.62 -8.32 2.82
C THR A 49 -8.22 -9.10 1.66
N GLN A 50 -7.98 -10.41 1.67
CA GLN A 50 -8.63 -11.35 0.76
C GLN A 50 -9.39 -12.36 1.62
N ASP A 51 -10.70 -12.44 1.45
CA ASP A 51 -11.58 -13.31 2.25
C ASP A 51 -11.35 -13.12 3.75
N ALA A 52 -11.29 -11.85 4.17
CA ALA A 52 -11.08 -11.40 5.54
C ALA A 52 -9.68 -11.71 6.12
N VAL A 53 -8.74 -12.15 5.28
CA VAL A 53 -7.36 -12.44 5.71
C VAL A 53 -6.44 -11.32 5.19
N PRO A 54 -5.58 -10.74 6.03
CA PRO A 54 -4.60 -9.75 5.59
C PRO A 54 -3.74 -10.29 4.43
N TRP A 55 -3.64 -9.51 3.35
CA TRP A 55 -3.01 -9.96 2.12
C TRP A 55 -1.88 -9.05 1.64
N LEU A 56 -2.04 -7.73 1.77
CA LEU A 56 -1.07 -6.76 1.27
C LEU A 56 -1.12 -5.47 2.08
N LEU A 57 0.05 -4.93 2.44
CA LEU A 57 0.19 -3.58 2.98
C LEU A 57 0.76 -2.65 1.92
N VAL A 58 0.23 -1.44 1.82
CA VAL A 58 0.65 -0.42 0.85
C VAL A 58 0.86 0.90 1.56
N GLU A 59 1.96 1.56 1.24
CA GLU A 59 2.23 2.94 1.64
C GLU A 59 2.40 3.80 0.40
N ALA A 60 1.87 5.02 0.41
CA ALA A 60 2.03 5.97 -0.68
C ALA A 60 3.07 7.03 -0.31
N LYS A 61 4.08 7.23 -1.16
CA LYS A 61 5.13 8.25 -0.98
C LYS A 61 5.40 8.95 -2.30
N LEU A 62 5.85 10.21 -2.24
CA LEU A 62 6.19 10.96 -3.46
C LEU A 62 7.45 10.42 -4.11
N SER A 63 8.46 10.09 -3.30
CA SER A 63 9.73 9.53 -3.76
C SER A 63 10.19 8.43 -2.84
N SER A 64 11.13 7.61 -3.32
CA SER A 64 11.66 6.50 -2.54
C SER A 64 12.29 6.99 -1.24
N SER A 65 11.98 6.30 -0.17
CA SER A 65 12.48 6.62 1.15
C SER A 65 12.72 5.33 1.94
N LYS A 66 13.47 5.46 3.02
CA LYS A 66 13.70 4.34 3.92
C LYS A 66 12.36 3.87 4.50
N ILE A 67 12.17 2.56 4.55
CA ILE A 67 10.97 1.97 5.15
C ILE A 67 11.02 2.16 6.67
N ASP A 68 10.04 2.85 7.22
CA ASP A 68 9.98 3.14 8.65
C ASP A 68 9.69 1.90 9.49
N TYR A 69 10.16 1.94 10.73
CA TYR A 69 9.99 0.84 11.67
C TYR A 69 8.52 0.46 11.89
N HIS A 70 7.60 1.45 11.94
CA HIS A 70 6.20 1.15 12.20
C HIS A 70 5.55 0.33 11.07
N HIS A 71 6.00 0.48 9.82
CA HIS A 71 5.52 -0.36 8.72
C HIS A 71 5.99 -1.79 8.90
N LYS A 72 7.24 -1.97 9.30
CA LYS A 72 7.79 -3.30 9.59
C LYS A 72 7.05 -3.95 10.75
N LYS A 73 6.71 -3.17 11.78
CA LYS A 73 5.92 -3.63 12.92
C LYS A 73 4.53 -4.08 12.50
N ASN A 74 3.83 -3.26 11.72
CA ASN A 74 2.49 -3.60 11.20
C ASN A 74 2.53 -4.89 10.41
N ARG A 75 3.53 -5.04 9.55
CA ARG A 75 3.71 -6.24 8.76
C ARG A 75 3.91 -7.48 9.63
N THR A 76 4.72 -7.38 10.68
CA THR A 76 4.96 -8.49 11.61
C THR A 76 3.67 -8.89 12.33
N VAL A 77 2.92 -7.91 12.84
CA VAL A 77 1.64 -8.15 13.51
C VAL A 77 0.65 -8.83 12.57
N LEU A 78 0.70 -8.50 11.27
CA LEU A 78 -0.19 -9.05 10.26
C LEU A 78 0.39 -10.30 9.55
N SER A 79 1.26 -11.06 10.23
CA SER A 79 1.83 -12.32 9.72
C SER A 79 2.80 -12.14 8.55
N ASN A 80 3.56 -11.06 8.54
CA ASN A 80 4.61 -10.78 7.54
C ASN A 80 4.10 -10.77 6.09
N ILE A 81 2.93 -10.23 5.87
CA ILE A 81 2.39 -10.09 4.51
C ILE A 81 3.27 -9.14 3.68
N PRO A 82 3.21 -9.22 2.34
CA PRO A 82 3.97 -8.30 1.49
C PRO A 82 3.65 -6.84 1.79
N PHE A 83 4.67 -5.99 1.65
CA PHE A 83 4.56 -4.55 1.83
C PHE A 83 5.11 -3.86 0.58
N ILE A 84 4.35 -2.91 0.03
CA ILE A 84 4.76 -2.14 -1.14
C ILE A 84 4.70 -0.65 -0.81
N GLN A 85 5.82 0.03 -0.98
CA GLN A 85 5.85 1.49 -1.01
C GLN A 85 5.58 1.92 -2.45
N VAL A 86 4.40 2.47 -2.69
CA VAL A 86 3.98 2.95 -4.02
C VAL A 86 4.41 4.40 -4.16
N LEU A 87 5.10 4.73 -5.24
CA LEU A 87 5.77 6.01 -5.43
C LEU A 87 5.16 6.80 -6.57
N GLN A 88 5.07 8.11 -6.39
CA GLN A 88 4.79 9.04 -7.48
C GLN A 88 6.00 9.13 -8.42
N GLU A 89 7.20 9.03 -7.89
CA GLU A 89 8.45 8.98 -8.64
C GLU A 89 8.39 7.87 -9.71
N ASN A 90 8.80 8.17 -10.93
CA ASN A 90 8.78 7.23 -12.05
C ASN A 90 9.99 6.30 -12.06
N ASN A 91 9.85 5.20 -12.78
CA ASN A 91 10.94 4.26 -13.10
C ASN A 91 11.56 3.56 -11.88
N VAL A 92 10.79 3.35 -10.83
CA VAL A 92 11.23 2.57 -9.68
C VAL A 92 10.52 1.21 -9.67
N ALA A 93 11.30 0.15 -9.56
CA ALA A 93 10.77 -1.21 -9.38
C ALA A 93 11.85 -2.00 -8.65
N GLU A 94 11.85 -1.95 -7.32
CA GLU A 94 12.87 -2.58 -6.50
C GLU A 94 12.25 -3.55 -5.49
N LYS A 95 12.87 -4.71 -5.39
CA LYS A 95 12.57 -5.69 -4.36
C LYS A 95 13.67 -5.62 -3.30
N HIS A 96 13.27 -5.37 -2.08
CA HIS A 96 14.16 -5.42 -0.93
C HIS A 96 14.06 -6.79 -0.25
N GLU A 97 14.43 -6.89 1.02
CA GLU A 97 14.37 -8.15 1.75
C GLU A 97 12.93 -8.65 1.90
N ASN A 98 12.75 -9.97 1.86
CA ASN A 98 11.55 -10.70 2.30
C ASN A 98 10.18 -10.01 2.11
N GLY A 99 9.81 -9.75 0.86
CA GLY A 99 8.46 -9.28 0.57
C GLY A 99 8.25 -7.78 0.76
N ILE A 100 9.32 -7.00 0.84
CA ILE A 100 9.28 -5.53 0.85
C ILE A 100 9.64 -5.03 -0.54
N TYR A 101 8.79 -4.15 -1.11
CA TYR A 101 8.94 -3.65 -2.47
C TYR A 101 8.82 -2.15 -2.50
N GLN A 102 9.50 -1.52 -3.47
CA GLN A 102 9.28 -0.13 -3.85
C GLN A 102 8.95 -0.10 -5.33
N MET A 103 7.85 0.53 -5.70
CA MET A 103 7.38 0.52 -7.08
C MET A 103 6.64 1.80 -7.42
N SER A 104 6.96 2.36 -8.59
CA SER A 104 6.23 3.51 -9.13
C SER A 104 4.76 3.15 -9.35
N ALA A 105 3.86 4.11 -9.06
CA ALA A 105 2.42 3.91 -9.26
C ALA A 105 2.11 3.55 -10.72
N SER A 106 2.82 4.15 -11.66
CA SER A 106 2.66 3.87 -13.09
C SER A 106 2.93 2.40 -13.45
N ARG A 107 3.75 1.71 -12.66
CA ARG A 107 4.01 0.29 -12.84
C ARG A 107 3.09 -0.59 -12.01
N PHE A 108 2.84 -0.16 -10.78
CA PHE A 108 2.03 -0.93 -9.83
C PHE A 108 0.58 -1.04 -10.30
N PHE A 109 0.03 0.04 -10.86
CA PHE A 109 -1.35 0.08 -11.36
C PHE A 109 -1.47 -0.18 -12.87
N ALA A 110 -0.40 -0.57 -13.51
CA ALA A 110 -0.42 -0.85 -14.95
C ALA A 110 -1.21 -2.11 -15.29
#